data_33eb21427879dd6d737f2cbe78dda150
#
_entry.id   33eb21427879dd6d737f2cbe78dda150
#
_cell.length_a   1.000
_cell.length_b   1.000
_cell.length_c   1.000
_cell.angle_alpha   90.00
_cell.angle_beta   90.00
_cell.angle_gamma   90.00
#
_symmetry.space_group_name_H-M   'P 1'
#
loop_
_entity.id
_entity.type
_entity.pdbx_description
1 polymer ?
#
loop_
_entity_poly.entity_id
_entity_poly.type
_entity_poly.pdbx_seq_one_letter_code
_entity_poly.pdbx_strand_id
1 'polypeptide(L)'
;MAIQSSGTITIQDIVDEFGGSTPHSLSEYYRNGGAVPGNNTDVPTSGAIAISDFYSAVNEIGITATNGQTNLNLQTLYGSNWTTAVPKRLTVPSGVEIGATSGNYVITIPTSMGGSLIIDNAGTMSGYGGSANSGAGGSVLGISSGNITVNNTGTMRAGGGGGGQGGTGGQGGTGGQGGTGGNGTETVESSFQGGQGNTQYQQHNQYGGDPTNSGNTLCQQFYGSQYSGGSNGSQGLPYSNSQTVYSWGRQHANPRRQGLWQFYGQGCRIVSTNNTSGGSGGAGGVGQGYNQSAGSGSSGSGGAGGSSGSGGASGGTNAGNGGTGGTGGQGGSGGTGGTGGSYGAAGNNGSQGATGSTGATGGTGTNGNASNGSGGSGGSSGSSGASGSSGGATGSVFYYVVSGLSNITNNNSGTQQGS
;
A
#
# COMPACT_ATOMS: atom_id res chain seq x y z
N MET A 1 11.80 -28.72 44.27
CA MET A 1 10.49 -28.56 44.97
C MET A 1 10.77 -27.70 46.20
N ALA A 2 10.02 -26.60 46.43
CA ALA A 2 10.32 -25.72 47.57
C ALA A 2 10.37 -26.49 48.88
N ILE A 3 11.29 -26.11 49.76
CA ILE A 3 11.34 -26.66 51.13
C ILE A 3 10.06 -26.24 51.87
N GLN A 4 9.53 -27.12 52.70
CA GLN A 4 8.30 -26.85 53.45
C GLN A 4 8.38 -25.54 54.25
N SER A 5 7.23 -24.88 54.44
CA SER A 5 7.16 -23.58 55.12
C SER A 5 7.13 -23.67 56.66
N SER A 6 6.96 -24.84 57.22
CA SER A 6 6.92 -25.08 58.68
C SER A 6 7.10 -26.55 58.97
N GLY A 7 7.37 -26.89 60.24
CA GLY A 7 7.59 -28.24 60.70
C GLY A 7 9.07 -28.58 60.77
N THR A 8 9.42 -29.87 60.81
CA THR A 8 10.81 -30.31 60.88
C THR A 8 11.43 -30.35 59.48
N ILE A 9 12.51 -29.62 59.25
CA ILE A 9 13.35 -29.73 58.06
C ILE A 9 14.74 -30.25 58.49
N THR A 10 15.38 -30.95 57.56
CA THR A 10 16.70 -31.59 57.79
C THR A 10 17.69 -31.06 56.76
N ILE A 11 18.99 -31.34 57.00
CA ILE A 11 19.99 -31.03 55.96
C ILE A 11 19.73 -31.79 54.66
N GLN A 12 19.07 -32.97 54.74
CA GLN A 12 18.72 -33.72 53.52
C GLN A 12 17.68 -33.01 52.70
N ASP A 13 16.70 -32.36 53.32
CA ASP A 13 15.70 -31.55 52.57
C ASP A 13 16.37 -30.38 51.80
N ILE A 14 17.41 -29.80 52.40
CA ILE A 14 18.22 -28.74 51.76
C ILE A 14 19.03 -29.33 50.61
N VAL A 15 19.64 -30.49 50.80
CA VAL A 15 20.39 -31.20 49.78
C VAL A 15 19.48 -31.61 48.60
N ASP A 16 18.30 -32.13 48.91
CA ASP A 16 17.34 -32.56 47.88
C ASP A 16 16.85 -31.38 47.04
N GLU A 17 16.74 -30.18 47.62
CA GLU A 17 16.33 -28.96 46.88
C GLU A 17 17.49 -28.33 46.12
N PHE A 18 18.64 -28.14 46.76
CA PHE A 18 19.74 -27.35 46.24
C PHE A 18 20.93 -28.15 45.71
N GLY A 19 20.94 -29.46 45.90
CA GLY A 19 22.10 -30.31 45.62
C GLY A 19 23.22 -30.10 46.61
N GLY A 20 24.46 -30.29 46.18
CA GLY A 20 25.67 -30.10 46.98
C GLY A 20 26.61 -31.28 46.88
N SER A 21 27.76 -31.19 47.52
CA SER A 21 28.80 -32.20 47.53
C SER A 21 29.02 -32.79 48.92
N THR A 22 29.12 -34.11 49.02
CA THR A 22 29.39 -34.80 50.30
C THR A 22 30.85 -34.63 50.72
N PRO A 23 31.13 -34.36 52.03
CA PRO A 23 30.20 -34.26 53.16
C PRO A 23 29.48 -32.86 53.11
N HIS A 24 28.13 -32.83 53.27
CA HIS A 24 27.34 -31.62 53.29
C HIS A 24 27.57 -30.78 54.55
N SER A 25 27.63 -29.46 54.36
CA SER A 25 27.73 -28.46 55.43
C SER A 25 26.78 -27.30 55.11
N LEU A 26 26.13 -26.73 56.13
CA LEU A 26 25.28 -25.58 55.96
C LEU A 26 26.02 -24.39 55.31
N SER A 27 27.35 -24.30 55.46
CA SER A 27 28.16 -23.25 54.83
C SER A 27 28.22 -23.32 53.32
N GLU A 28 27.84 -24.45 52.71
CA GLU A 28 27.65 -24.58 51.22
C GLU A 28 26.46 -23.80 50.72
N TYR A 29 25.47 -23.58 51.59
CA TYR A 29 24.14 -23.10 51.23
C TYR A 29 23.91 -21.64 51.57
N TYR A 30 24.96 -20.82 51.67
CA TYR A 30 24.78 -19.37 51.73
C TYR A 30 24.12 -18.87 50.46
N ARG A 31 23.13 -17.95 50.61
CA ARG A 31 22.48 -17.29 49.51
C ARG A 31 23.50 -16.58 48.62
N ASN A 32 23.40 -16.77 47.32
CA ASN A 32 24.35 -16.30 46.30
C ASN A 32 25.74 -16.98 46.38
N GLY A 33 25.92 -18.01 47.19
CA GLY A 33 27.17 -18.79 47.32
C GLY A 33 27.32 -19.89 46.26
N GLY A 34 26.39 -19.98 45.31
CA GLY A 34 26.42 -20.94 44.21
C GLY A 34 25.31 -22.00 44.27
N ALA A 35 24.94 -22.50 45.47
CA ALA A 35 23.86 -23.48 45.64
C ALA A 35 22.49 -22.82 45.80
N VAL A 36 22.36 -21.78 46.61
CA VAL A 36 21.08 -21.13 46.96
C VAL A 36 20.90 -19.85 46.17
N PRO A 37 19.84 -19.76 45.34
CA PRO A 37 19.52 -18.54 44.58
C PRO A 37 19.22 -17.32 45.45
N GLY A 38 19.48 -16.13 44.89
CA GLY A 38 19.40 -14.85 45.61
C GLY A 38 18.00 -14.43 46.06
N ASN A 39 16.94 -15.02 45.53
CA ASN A 39 15.56 -14.77 45.93
C ASN A 39 15.17 -15.40 47.28
N ASN A 40 15.99 -16.30 47.83
CA ASN A 40 15.76 -16.90 49.15
C ASN A 40 16.26 -15.96 50.26
N THR A 41 15.54 -14.89 50.53
CA THR A 41 15.99 -13.77 51.38
C THR A 41 16.22 -14.12 52.81
N ASP A 42 15.58 -15.16 53.33
CA ASP A 42 15.73 -15.66 54.71
C ASP A 42 17.03 -16.43 54.91
N VAL A 43 17.62 -16.96 53.83
CA VAL A 43 18.93 -17.60 53.90
C VAL A 43 20.03 -16.53 53.92
N PRO A 44 20.90 -16.48 54.92
CA PRO A 44 21.96 -15.48 55.01
C PRO A 44 23.00 -15.63 53.90
N THR A 45 23.70 -14.52 53.58
CA THR A 45 24.80 -14.52 52.61
C THR A 45 26.14 -14.86 53.23
N SER A 46 26.25 -14.81 54.53
CA SER A 46 27.44 -15.14 55.35
C SER A 46 27.11 -15.15 56.85
N GLY A 47 28.02 -15.63 57.67
CA GLY A 47 27.86 -15.59 59.11
C GLY A 47 27.12 -16.82 59.66
N ALA A 48 26.28 -16.61 60.72
CA ALA A 48 25.47 -17.69 61.26
C ALA A 48 24.39 -18.13 60.26
N ILE A 49 24.27 -19.44 60.06
CA ILE A 49 23.24 -20.06 59.19
C ILE A 49 22.59 -21.21 59.97
N ALA A 50 21.29 -21.26 59.99
CA ALA A 50 20.51 -22.28 60.65
C ALA A 50 19.62 -23.05 59.64
N ILE A 51 19.26 -24.28 59.97
CA ILE A 51 18.32 -25.06 59.16
C ILE A 51 16.98 -24.33 58.99
N SER A 52 16.54 -23.60 60.02
CA SER A 52 15.30 -22.83 59.98
C SER A 52 15.30 -21.68 58.94
N ASP A 53 16.47 -21.23 58.50
CA ASP A 53 16.56 -20.16 57.48
C ASP A 53 16.12 -20.65 56.09
N PHE A 54 15.98 -21.96 55.92
CA PHE A 54 15.58 -22.59 54.66
C PHE A 54 14.09 -22.87 54.53
N TYR A 55 13.23 -22.47 55.50
CA TYR A 55 11.80 -22.58 55.30
C TYR A 55 11.35 -21.86 54.06
N SER A 56 10.54 -22.54 53.24
CA SER A 56 10.08 -22.02 51.93
C SER A 56 11.16 -21.70 50.91
N ALA A 57 12.42 -22.07 51.19
CA ALA A 57 13.49 -21.84 50.22
C ALA A 57 13.29 -22.70 48.97
N VAL A 58 13.67 -22.18 47.83
CA VAL A 58 13.44 -22.82 46.53
C VAL A 58 14.66 -22.64 45.62
N ASN A 59 15.02 -23.70 44.93
CA ASN A 59 16.10 -23.68 43.94
C ASN A 59 15.56 -23.15 42.59
N GLU A 60 15.07 -21.92 42.59
CA GLU A 60 14.56 -21.31 41.38
C GLU A 60 14.67 -19.77 41.52
N ILE A 61 14.87 -19.07 40.41
CA ILE A 61 14.90 -17.62 40.36
C ILE A 61 13.54 -17.13 39.87
N GLY A 62 12.71 -16.63 40.78
CA GLY A 62 11.39 -16.13 40.50
C GLY A 62 11.39 -14.60 40.22
N ILE A 63 10.67 -14.20 39.20
CA ILE A 63 10.36 -12.78 38.89
C ILE A 63 8.86 -12.64 38.71
N THR A 64 8.29 -11.60 39.33
CA THR A 64 6.88 -11.28 39.18
C THR A 64 6.70 -10.04 38.32
N ALA A 65 5.93 -10.15 37.26
CA ALA A 65 5.62 -9.05 36.38
C ALA A 65 4.68 -8.04 37.08
N THR A 66 4.81 -6.78 36.73
CA THR A 66 3.95 -5.69 37.21
C THR A 66 3.12 -5.12 36.08
N ASN A 67 2.00 -4.51 36.44
CA ASN A 67 1.07 -3.95 35.46
C ASN A 67 1.71 -2.88 34.58
N GLY A 68 1.46 -2.90 33.29
CA GLY A 68 1.95 -1.92 32.33
C GLY A 68 3.35 -2.17 31.78
N GLN A 69 4.03 -3.23 32.20
CA GLN A 69 5.31 -3.61 31.58
C GLN A 69 5.12 -4.00 30.11
N THR A 70 6.09 -3.61 29.29
CA THR A 70 6.04 -3.88 27.84
C THR A 70 7.35 -4.46 27.32
N ASN A 71 7.25 -5.32 26.30
CA ASN A 71 8.40 -5.84 25.55
C ASN A 71 9.46 -6.48 26.45
N LEU A 72 9.02 -7.36 27.35
CA LEU A 72 9.92 -7.98 28.32
C LEU A 72 10.96 -8.86 27.61
N ASN A 73 12.24 -8.55 27.79
CA ASN A 73 13.34 -9.41 27.38
C ASN A 73 13.86 -10.17 28.59
N LEU A 74 13.68 -11.50 28.61
CA LEU A 74 14.00 -12.30 29.79
C LEU A 74 15.49 -12.35 30.08
N GLN A 75 16.37 -12.30 29.08
CA GLN A 75 17.80 -12.20 29.34
C GLN A 75 18.17 -10.93 30.11
N THR A 76 17.57 -9.81 29.74
CA THR A 76 17.78 -8.55 30.48
C THR A 76 17.19 -8.64 31.89
N LEU A 77 16.02 -9.28 32.02
CA LEU A 77 15.29 -9.36 33.28
C LEU A 77 16.00 -10.25 34.31
N TYR A 78 16.55 -11.39 33.87
CA TYR A 78 17.31 -12.31 34.73
C TYR A 78 18.80 -11.96 34.84
N GLY A 79 19.31 -11.06 33.97
CA GLY A 79 20.71 -10.64 33.98
C GLY A 79 21.71 -11.78 33.88
N SER A 80 22.70 -11.83 34.77
CA SER A 80 23.70 -12.88 34.80
C SER A 80 23.13 -14.28 35.06
N ASN A 81 21.95 -14.36 35.67
CA ASN A 81 21.30 -15.67 35.93
C ASN A 81 20.70 -16.30 34.68
N TRP A 82 20.61 -15.56 33.53
CA TRP A 82 20.04 -16.11 32.31
C TRP A 82 20.72 -17.37 31.82
N THR A 83 22.04 -17.42 31.88
CA THR A 83 22.85 -18.54 31.39
C THR A 83 23.13 -19.63 32.45
N THR A 84 22.72 -19.40 33.70
CA THR A 84 22.93 -20.39 34.76
C THR A 84 21.98 -21.58 34.63
N ALA A 85 22.37 -22.74 35.14
CA ALA A 85 21.53 -23.94 35.13
C ALA A 85 20.34 -23.86 36.11
N VAL A 86 20.27 -22.84 36.96
CA VAL A 86 19.18 -22.65 37.92
C VAL A 86 17.85 -22.44 37.20
N PRO A 87 16.77 -23.15 37.57
CA PRO A 87 15.45 -22.95 37.05
C PRO A 87 14.97 -21.48 37.22
N LYS A 88 14.21 -21.00 36.28
CA LYS A 88 13.67 -19.64 36.25
C LYS A 88 12.15 -19.66 36.17
N ARG A 89 11.50 -18.75 36.87
CA ARG A 89 10.05 -18.59 36.85
C ARG A 89 9.67 -17.13 36.64
N LEU A 90 8.87 -16.88 35.61
CA LEU A 90 8.19 -15.61 35.44
C LEU A 90 6.71 -15.78 35.81
N THR A 91 6.22 -14.99 36.73
CA THR A 91 4.81 -14.97 37.13
C THR A 91 4.15 -13.70 36.64
N VAL A 92 3.03 -13.81 35.94
CA VAL A 92 2.12 -12.71 35.60
C VAL A 92 0.86 -12.88 36.45
N PRO A 93 0.71 -12.12 37.54
CA PRO A 93 -0.41 -12.30 38.47
C PRO A 93 -1.77 -11.94 37.87
N SER A 94 -2.84 -12.46 38.45
CA SER A 94 -4.20 -12.03 38.12
C SER A 94 -4.37 -10.52 38.31
N GLY A 95 -5.06 -9.88 37.34
CA GLY A 95 -5.23 -8.43 37.30
C GLY A 95 -4.05 -7.63 36.74
N VAL A 96 -2.91 -8.29 36.46
CA VAL A 96 -1.76 -7.67 35.79
C VAL A 96 -1.93 -7.82 34.28
N GLU A 97 -1.74 -6.74 33.54
CA GLU A 97 -1.61 -6.77 32.07
C GLU A 97 -0.21 -6.32 31.67
N ILE A 98 0.45 -7.16 30.86
CA ILE A 98 1.71 -6.83 30.16
C ILE A 98 1.47 -6.88 28.66
N GLY A 99 2.23 -6.08 27.89
CA GLY A 99 1.95 -5.94 26.48
C GLY A 99 3.16 -5.79 25.58
N ALA A 100 2.90 -5.81 24.29
CA ALA A 100 3.88 -5.43 23.28
C ALA A 100 3.52 -4.08 22.68
N THR A 101 4.53 -3.25 22.45
CA THR A 101 4.44 -2.02 21.67
C THR A 101 5.29 -2.19 20.42
N SER A 102 4.76 -1.89 19.26
CA SER A 102 5.44 -1.87 17.94
C SER A 102 6.51 -2.96 17.66
N GLY A 103 6.22 -3.90 16.83
CA GLY A 103 7.21 -4.81 16.23
C GLY A 103 7.85 -5.85 17.13
N ASN A 104 7.59 -5.81 18.43
CA ASN A 104 8.19 -6.68 19.44
C ASN A 104 7.21 -7.77 19.91
N TYR A 105 7.74 -8.69 20.70
CA TYR A 105 6.94 -9.66 21.46
C TYR A 105 6.57 -9.08 22.82
N VAL A 106 5.48 -9.58 23.42
CA VAL A 106 5.19 -9.26 24.84
C VAL A 106 6.35 -9.77 25.71
N ILE A 107 6.78 -11.00 25.45
CA ILE A 107 7.93 -11.62 26.10
C ILE A 107 8.87 -12.16 25.02
N THR A 108 10.11 -11.72 25.05
CA THR A 108 11.21 -12.30 24.26
C THR A 108 11.99 -13.27 25.13
N ILE A 109 12.16 -14.50 24.66
CA ILE A 109 12.95 -15.57 25.28
C ILE A 109 14.17 -15.79 24.39
N PRO A 110 15.31 -15.11 24.67
CA PRO A 110 16.50 -15.20 23.83
C PRO A 110 17.18 -16.58 23.89
N THR A 111 18.19 -16.76 23.05
CA THR A 111 19.07 -17.94 23.05
C THR A 111 19.92 -18.00 24.32
N SER A 112 20.64 -19.10 24.49
CA SER A 112 21.62 -19.29 25.55
C SER A 112 21.04 -19.33 26.99
N MET A 113 19.76 -19.63 27.10
CA MET A 113 19.14 -19.88 28.42
C MET A 113 19.72 -21.14 29.02
N GLY A 114 20.26 -21.04 30.25
CA GLY A 114 20.62 -22.20 31.04
C GLY A 114 19.43 -22.72 31.87
N GLY A 115 19.39 -23.98 32.16
CA GLY A 115 18.33 -24.62 32.95
C GLY A 115 16.97 -24.64 32.25
N SER A 116 15.92 -24.38 33.00
CA SER A 116 14.54 -24.36 32.52
C SER A 116 13.85 -23.02 32.83
N LEU A 117 12.76 -22.73 32.09
CA LEU A 117 11.90 -21.56 32.32
C LEU A 117 10.46 -22.01 32.50
N ILE A 118 9.83 -21.53 33.56
CA ILE A 118 8.38 -21.64 33.75
C ILE A 118 7.79 -20.25 33.65
N ILE A 119 6.76 -20.11 32.85
CA ILE A 119 5.94 -18.88 32.73
C ILE A 119 4.54 -19.20 33.25
N ASP A 120 4.20 -18.65 34.42
CA ASP A 120 2.85 -18.76 34.98
C ASP A 120 2.07 -17.51 34.70
N ASN A 121 1.07 -17.60 33.82
CA ASN A 121 0.20 -16.51 33.48
C ASN A 121 -1.20 -16.70 34.09
N ALA A 122 -1.52 -15.89 35.09
CA ALA A 122 -2.89 -15.73 35.60
C ALA A 122 -3.48 -14.35 35.20
N GLY A 123 -2.68 -13.47 34.64
CA GLY A 123 -3.05 -12.15 34.16
C GLY A 123 -3.35 -12.08 32.67
N THR A 124 -2.97 -11.02 32.04
CA THR A 124 -3.18 -10.79 30.59
C THR A 124 -1.86 -10.44 29.89
N MET A 125 -1.59 -11.10 28.78
CA MET A 125 -0.50 -10.80 27.87
C MET A 125 -1.09 -10.37 26.52
N SER A 126 -0.81 -9.13 26.05
CA SER A 126 -1.43 -8.54 24.87
C SER A 126 -0.40 -8.16 23.82
N GLY A 127 -0.42 -8.80 22.66
CA GLY A 127 0.37 -8.41 21.49
C GLY A 127 0.00 -7.01 20.98
N TYR A 128 0.87 -6.37 20.22
CA TYR A 128 0.57 -5.10 19.57
C TYR A 128 -0.33 -5.29 18.34
N GLY A 129 -1.15 -4.29 18.02
CA GLY A 129 -1.98 -4.30 16.81
C GLY A 129 -1.16 -3.95 15.55
N GLY A 130 -1.41 -4.65 14.47
CA GLY A 130 -0.79 -4.39 13.18
C GLY A 130 -1.07 -2.97 12.70
N SER A 131 -0.08 -2.36 12.05
CA SER A 131 -0.24 -1.04 11.44
C SER A 131 -1.27 -1.07 10.32
N ALA A 132 -1.84 0.09 10.01
CA ALA A 132 -2.69 0.27 8.83
C ALA A 132 -2.00 -0.26 7.54
N ASN A 133 -2.80 -0.57 6.53
CA ASN A 133 -2.32 -1.06 5.24
C ASN A 133 -1.58 -2.41 5.33
N SER A 134 -2.25 -3.40 5.88
CA SER A 134 -1.81 -4.80 5.94
C SER A 134 -0.66 -5.11 6.92
N GLY A 135 -0.41 -4.28 7.91
CA GLY A 135 0.57 -4.58 8.96
C GLY A 135 0.19 -5.85 9.75
N ALA A 136 1.15 -6.73 10.01
CA ALA A 136 0.92 -7.92 10.82
C ALA A 136 0.74 -7.53 12.30
N GLY A 137 -0.14 -8.24 13.00
CA GLY A 137 -0.28 -8.16 14.46
C GLY A 137 0.92 -8.77 15.19
N GLY A 138 1.20 -8.28 16.39
CA GLY A 138 2.31 -8.74 17.23
C GLY A 138 2.02 -10.06 17.92
N SER A 139 3.05 -10.88 18.08
CA SER A 139 2.96 -12.15 18.79
C SER A 139 3.20 -11.97 20.30
N VAL A 140 2.74 -12.94 21.11
CA VAL A 140 2.88 -12.87 22.56
C VAL A 140 4.29 -13.31 22.96
N LEU A 141 4.69 -14.53 22.63
CA LEU A 141 5.99 -15.09 22.98
C LEU A 141 6.89 -15.18 21.74
N GLY A 142 8.08 -14.60 21.80
CA GLY A 142 9.15 -14.80 20.83
C GLY A 142 10.17 -15.77 21.41
N ILE A 143 10.22 -16.99 20.90
CA ILE A 143 10.92 -18.12 21.51
C ILE A 143 12.17 -18.46 20.70
N SER A 144 13.34 -18.36 21.35
CA SER A 144 14.64 -18.74 20.77
C SER A 144 15.40 -19.78 21.62
N SER A 145 14.83 -20.25 22.72
CA SER A 145 15.40 -21.31 23.58
C SER A 145 14.37 -22.42 23.85
N GLY A 146 14.82 -23.61 24.15
CA GLY A 146 13.99 -24.73 24.60
C GLY A 146 13.87 -24.79 26.12
N ASN A 147 13.36 -25.92 26.65
CA ASN A 147 13.11 -26.20 28.07
C ASN A 147 12.19 -25.18 28.73
N ILE A 148 11.06 -24.89 28.10
CA ILE A 148 10.09 -23.91 28.53
C ILE A 148 8.75 -24.58 28.85
N THR A 149 8.17 -24.23 29.99
CA THR A 149 6.79 -24.57 30.35
C THR A 149 5.98 -23.30 30.50
N VAL A 150 4.89 -23.19 29.78
CA VAL A 150 3.93 -22.09 29.91
C VAL A 150 2.67 -22.63 30.55
N ASN A 151 2.31 -22.13 31.72
CA ASN A 151 1.09 -22.45 32.42
C ASN A 151 0.15 -21.21 32.28
N ASN A 152 -0.86 -21.30 31.43
CA ASN A 152 -1.78 -20.20 31.21
C ASN A 152 -3.13 -20.51 31.85
N THR A 153 -3.47 -19.77 32.88
CA THR A 153 -4.84 -19.73 33.48
C THR A 153 -5.54 -18.40 33.24
N GLY A 154 -4.81 -17.40 32.74
CA GLY A 154 -5.26 -16.07 32.36
C GLY A 154 -5.56 -15.93 30.86
N THR A 155 -5.14 -14.82 30.29
CA THR A 155 -5.34 -14.52 28.86
C THR A 155 -4.03 -14.26 28.16
N MET A 156 -3.81 -14.94 27.04
CA MET A 156 -2.73 -14.66 26.08
C MET A 156 -3.38 -14.32 24.73
N ARG A 157 -3.19 -13.11 24.25
CA ARG A 157 -3.83 -12.64 23.00
C ARG A 157 -2.83 -11.97 22.08
N ALA A 158 -2.68 -12.55 20.91
CA ALA A 158 -1.90 -11.95 19.84
C ALA A 158 -2.63 -10.73 19.27
N GLY A 159 -1.88 -9.75 18.79
CA GLY A 159 -2.44 -8.56 18.17
C GLY A 159 -3.17 -8.87 16.85
N GLY A 160 -4.22 -8.14 16.57
CA GLY A 160 -4.92 -8.23 15.29
C GLY A 160 -4.13 -7.62 14.14
N GLY A 161 -4.30 -8.14 12.94
CA GLY A 161 -3.71 -7.56 11.73
C GLY A 161 -4.33 -6.23 11.35
N GLY A 162 -3.57 -5.36 10.71
CA GLY A 162 -4.09 -4.13 10.12
C GLY A 162 -4.99 -4.40 8.90
N GLY A 163 -5.97 -3.55 8.65
CA GLY A 163 -6.80 -3.64 7.45
C GLY A 163 -6.02 -3.37 6.17
N GLY A 164 -6.42 -3.98 5.09
CA GLY A 164 -5.83 -3.76 3.76
C GLY A 164 -6.19 -2.39 3.20
N GLN A 165 -5.35 -1.86 2.35
CA GLN A 165 -5.61 -0.62 1.61
C GLN A 165 -6.69 -0.84 0.56
N GLY A 166 -7.59 0.13 0.36
CA GLY A 166 -8.56 0.12 -0.73
C GLY A 166 -7.89 0.21 -2.10
N GLY A 167 -8.55 -0.31 -3.11
CA GLY A 167 -8.08 -0.23 -4.49
C GLY A 167 -8.16 1.20 -5.05
N THR A 168 -7.32 1.52 -6.00
CA THR A 168 -7.39 2.81 -6.71
C THR A 168 -8.64 2.88 -7.59
N GLY A 169 -9.25 4.06 -7.70
CA GLY A 169 -10.35 4.29 -8.65
C GLY A 169 -9.90 4.15 -10.10
N GLY A 170 -10.79 3.72 -10.95
CA GLY A 170 -10.55 3.65 -12.39
C GLY A 170 -10.44 5.03 -13.03
N GLN A 171 -9.69 5.15 -14.10
CA GLN A 171 -9.58 6.40 -14.87
C GLN A 171 -10.86 6.64 -15.67
N GLY A 172 -11.26 7.92 -15.82
CA GLY A 172 -12.32 8.31 -16.73
C GLY A 172 -11.94 8.08 -18.21
N GLY A 173 -12.89 7.69 -19.01
CA GLY A 173 -12.71 7.57 -20.45
C GLY A 173 -12.46 8.93 -21.13
N THR A 174 -11.65 8.96 -22.17
CA THR A 174 -11.43 10.18 -22.96
C THR A 174 -12.68 10.55 -23.75
N GLY A 175 -12.97 11.84 -23.90
CA GLY A 175 -14.04 12.33 -24.78
C GLY A 175 -13.80 11.97 -26.24
N GLY A 176 -14.87 11.74 -26.97
CA GLY A 176 -14.83 11.50 -28.42
C GLY A 176 -14.34 12.76 -29.15
N GLN A 177 -13.71 12.54 -30.27
CA GLN A 177 -13.24 13.64 -31.13
C GLN A 177 -14.40 14.29 -31.87
N GLY A 178 -14.34 15.61 -32.07
CA GLY A 178 -15.22 16.32 -32.95
C GLY A 178 -15.09 15.85 -34.41
N GLY A 179 -16.18 15.79 -35.11
CA GLY A 179 -16.20 15.51 -36.55
C GLY A 179 -15.45 16.57 -37.34
N THR A 180 -14.92 16.23 -38.48
CA THR A 180 -14.27 17.17 -39.38
C THR A 180 -15.34 18.05 -40.05
N GLY A 181 -15.02 19.33 -40.26
CA GLY A 181 -15.84 20.21 -41.12
C GLY A 181 -15.86 19.72 -42.58
N GLY A 182 -16.94 20.05 -43.29
CA GLY A 182 -17.06 19.73 -44.72
C GLY A 182 -16.05 20.53 -45.55
N ASN A 183 -15.71 19.99 -46.71
CA ASN A 183 -14.80 20.69 -47.63
C ASN A 183 -15.38 21.99 -48.13
N GLY A 184 -14.55 23.02 -48.26
CA GLY A 184 -14.83 24.28 -48.90
C GLY A 184 -14.06 24.41 -50.23
N THR A 185 -14.59 25.16 -51.15
CA THR A 185 -13.90 25.61 -52.37
C THR A 185 -13.76 27.09 -52.36
N GLU A 186 -12.59 27.59 -52.63
CA GLU A 186 -12.28 29.00 -52.82
C GLU A 186 -11.73 29.18 -54.22
N THR A 187 -12.28 30.20 -54.93
CA THR A 187 -11.74 30.60 -56.23
C THR A 187 -10.88 31.84 -56.02
N VAL A 188 -9.59 31.70 -56.27
CA VAL A 188 -8.64 32.81 -56.18
C VAL A 188 -8.28 33.28 -57.57
N GLU A 189 -8.66 34.50 -57.89
CA GLU A 189 -8.20 35.16 -59.11
C GLU A 189 -6.83 35.78 -58.85
N SER A 190 -5.81 35.24 -59.46
CA SER A 190 -4.52 35.92 -59.52
C SER A 190 -4.33 36.60 -60.85
N SER A 191 -4.22 37.93 -60.85
CA SER A 191 -3.83 38.66 -62.02
C SER A 191 -2.36 38.48 -62.30
N PHE A 192 -2.05 37.64 -63.29
CA PHE A 192 -0.70 37.56 -63.80
C PHE A 192 -0.51 38.61 -64.87
N GLN A 193 0.27 39.65 -64.60
CA GLN A 193 0.84 40.45 -65.68
C GLN A 193 1.92 39.60 -66.38
N GLY A 194 1.68 39.38 -67.67
CA GLY A 194 2.51 38.53 -68.50
C GLY A 194 4.00 38.93 -68.49
N GLY A 195 4.80 38.17 -67.81
CA GLY A 195 6.25 38.15 -67.88
C GLY A 195 6.66 36.71 -68.02
N GLN A 196 7.38 36.41 -69.09
CA GLN A 196 7.96 35.07 -69.31
C GLN A 196 8.81 34.63 -68.11
N GLY A 197 8.50 33.52 -67.53
CA GLY A 197 9.48 32.73 -66.74
C GLY A 197 9.59 32.94 -65.24
N ASN A 198 8.67 33.60 -64.58
CA ASN A 198 8.73 33.73 -63.14
C ASN A 198 7.77 32.79 -62.40
N THR A 199 8.35 31.95 -61.61
CA THR A 199 7.64 31.14 -60.61
C THR A 199 7.02 32.06 -59.56
N GLN A 200 5.68 32.07 -59.46
CA GLN A 200 5.02 32.86 -58.41
C GLN A 200 4.63 32.00 -57.23
N TYR A 201 4.93 32.48 -56.06
CA TYR A 201 4.54 31.89 -54.78
C TYR A 201 3.26 32.58 -54.31
N GLN A 202 2.22 31.83 -54.07
CA GLN A 202 1.08 32.34 -53.34
C GLN A 202 1.07 31.76 -51.92
N GLN A 203 1.08 32.65 -50.96
CA GLN A 203 0.89 32.28 -49.57
C GLN A 203 -0.61 32.23 -49.26
N HIS A 204 -1.06 31.07 -48.84
CA HIS A 204 -2.42 30.92 -48.32
C HIS A 204 -2.38 30.55 -46.87
N ASN A 205 -2.84 31.44 -46.02
CA ASN A 205 -2.89 31.24 -44.55
C ASN A 205 -4.19 30.61 -44.10
N GLN A 206 -4.88 29.87 -44.95
CA GLN A 206 -6.30 29.56 -44.68
C GLN A 206 -6.62 28.10 -44.46
N TYR A 207 -5.62 27.22 -44.36
CA TYR A 207 -5.89 25.80 -44.16
C TYR A 207 -5.41 25.33 -42.81
N GLY A 208 -6.36 24.99 -41.97
CA GLY A 208 -6.12 24.49 -40.66
C GLY A 208 -6.20 25.56 -39.59
N GLY A 209 -6.89 25.29 -38.55
CA GLY A 209 -7.02 26.17 -37.39
C GLY A 209 -5.68 26.57 -36.84
N ASP A 210 -5.67 27.64 -36.11
CA ASP A 210 -4.51 28.23 -35.50
C ASP A 210 -3.70 27.18 -34.71
N PRO A 211 -2.46 26.92 -35.12
CA PRO A 211 -1.60 25.99 -34.41
C PRO A 211 -1.02 26.55 -33.11
N THR A 212 -1.42 27.77 -32.77
CA THR A 212 -0.91 28.39 -31.57
C THR A 212 -1.63 27.87 -30.37
N ASN A 213 -1.22 26.84 -29.83
CA ASN A 213 -1.02 26.75 -28.39
C ASN A 213 -0.63 25.35 -27.96
N SER A 214 0.36 25.30 -27.14
CA SER A 214 0.63 24.15 -26.30
C SER A 214 0.90 22.80 -27.00
N GLY A 215 1.88 22.72 -27.83
CA GLY A 215 2.51 21.44 -28.19
C GLY A 215 1.65 20.35 -28.85
N ASN A 216 0.35 20.59 -28.98
CA ASN A 216 -0.64 19.62 -29.44
C ASN A 216 -1.39 20.02 -30.72
N THR A 217 -0.99 21.11 -31.36
CA THR A 217 -1.66 21.59 -32.55
C THR A 217 -1.05 21.01 -33.81
N LEU A 218 -1.84 20.37 -34.57
CA LEU A 218 -1.48 19.53 -35.67
C LEU A 218 -1.70 20.09 -37.03
N CYS A 219 -2.40 21.18 -37.07
CA CYS A 219 -2.63 21.90 -38.29
C CYS A 219 -1.65 23.05 -38.34
N GLN A 220 -0.51 22.82 -38.96
CA GLN A 220 0.34 23.93 -39.36
C GLN A 220 -0.26 24.66 -40.51
N GLN A 221 -0.14 26.00 -40.52
CA GLN A 221 -0.51 26.82 -41.65
C GLN A 221 0.26 26.34 -42.88
N PHE A 222 -0.45 26.14 -43.96
CA PHE A 222 0.15 25.88 -45.23
C PHE A 222 0.65 27.18 -45.86
N TYR A 223 1.96 27.33 -45.90
CA TYR A 223 2.56 28.38 -46.68
C TYR A 223 2.86 27.89 -48.08
N GLY A 224 2.22 28.50 -49.02
CA GLY A 224 2.45 28.51 -50.43
C GLY A 224 3.09 27.30 -51.09
N SER A 225 2.47 26.81 -52.08
CA SER A 225 3.14 25.95 -53.03
C SER A 225 3.53 26.73 -54.25
N GLN A 226 4.73 26.45 -54.71
CA GLN A 226 5.22 26.98 -55.98
C GLN A 226 4.42 26.35 -57.13
N TYR A 227 3.94 27.19 -58.03
CA TYR A 227 3.20 26.73 -59.18
C TYR A 227 4.01 26.81 -60.42
N SER A 228 4.31 25.72 -61.00
CA SER A 228 4.70 25.62 -62.39
C SER A 228 3.56 24.94 -63.14
N GLY A 229 2.81 25.71 -63.95
CA GLY A 229 1.92 25.19 -64.95
C GLY A 229 0.93 24.07 -64.52
N GLY A 230 -0.24 24.45 -64.18
CA GLY A 230 -1.48 23.70 -64.37
C GLY A 230 -1.69 22.29 -63.79
N SER A 231 -0.87 21.76 -62.94
CA SER A 231 -1.07 20.42 -62.39
C SER A 231 -1.71 20.43 -61.00
N ASN A 232 -2.63 19.49 -60.74
CA ASN A 232 -3.21 19.25 -59.44
C ASN A 232 -2.13 18.79 -58.46
N GLY A 233 -2.02 19.46 -57.31
CA GLY A 233 -1.15 19.04 -56.22
C GLY A 233 -1.96 18.57 -55.05
N SER A 234 -1.73 17.40 -54.53
CA SER A 234 -2.14 17.01 -53.22
C SER A 234 -0.90 16.79 -52.36
N GLN A 235 -0.81 17.44 -51.21
CA GLN A 235 0.26 17.18 -50.27
C GLN A 235 -0.33 16.68 -48.97
N GLY A 236 0.05 15.48 -48.57
CA GLY A 236 -0.17 14.97 -47.23
C GLY A 236 0.89 15.57 -46.31
N LEU A 237 0.50 16.06 -45.16
CA LEU A 237 1.43 16.50 -44.14
C LEU A 237 1.94 15.29 -43.34
N PRO A 238 3.27 15.09 -43.22
CA PRO A 238 3.79 14.04 -42.41
C PRO A 238 3.71 14.44 -40.92
N TYR A 239 3.06 13.66 -40.13
CA TYR A 239 3.02 13.85 -38.69
C TYR A 239 3.44 12.63 -37.90
N SER A 240 4.31 12.88 -36.95
CA SER A 240 4.54 12.02 -35.82
C SER A 240 3.57 12.40 -34.69
N ASN A 241 3.05 11.42 -33.97
CA ASN A 241 2.18 11.55 -32.80
C ASN A 241 0.67 11.58 -33.08
N SER A 242 0.12 10.46 -33.51
CA SER A 242 -1.32 10.13 -33.48
C SER A 242 -2.28 11.20 -34.01
N GLN A 243 -1.81 12.04 -34.84
CA GLN A 243 -2.52 13.19 -35.37
C GLN A 243 -2.72 13.00 -36.86
N THR A 244 -3.95 13.12 -37.30
CA THR A 244 -4.28 12.95 -38.71
C THR A 244 -4.54 14.31 -39.31
N VAL A 245 -3.72 14.71 -40.23
CA VAL A 245 -3.95 15.88 -41.07
C VAL A 245 -4.53 15.41 -42.39
N TYR A 246 -5.64 15.97 -42.76
CA TYR A 246 -6.26 15.67 -44.03
C TYR A 246 -5.57 16.43 -45.16
N SER A 247 -5.35 15.74 -46.28
CA SER A 247 -4.76 16.32 -47.47
C SER A 247 -5.64 17.46 -48.02
N TRP A 248 -5.00 18.50 -48.47
CA TRP A 248 -5.63 19.51 -49.27
C TRP A 248 -5.21 19.38 -50.72
N GLY A 249 -6.09 19.78 -51.61
CA GLY A 249 -5.82 19.75 -53.04
C GLY A 249 -6.08 21.11 -53.70
N ARG A 250 -5.46 21.29 -54.76
CA ARG A 250 -5.60 22.48 -55.61
C ARG A 250 -5.89 22.05 -57.04
N GLN A 251 -6.86 22.69 -57.62
CA GLN A 251 -7.23 22.46 -59.02
C GLN A 251 -7.36 23.81 -59.75
N HIS A 252 -6.87 23.85 -60.99
CA HIS A 252 -7.08 24.98 -61.83
C HIS A 252 -8.57 25.11 -62.20
N ALA A 253 -9.21 26.19 -61.87
CA ALA A 253 -10.65 26.32 -62.00
C ALA A 253 -11.12 26.40 -63.44
N ASN A 254 -10.25 26.86 -64.34
CA ASN A 254 -10.57 26.96 -65.79
C ASN A 254 -9.29 26.88 -66.62
N PRO A 255 -9.11 25.84 -67.42
CA PRO A 255 -7.90 25.67 -68.19
C PRO A 255 -7.70 26.69 -69.30
N ARG A 256 -8.71 27.50 -69.59
CA ARG A 256 -8.66 28.58 -70.61
C ARG A 256 -8.43 29.97 -70.03
N ARG A 257 -8.47 30.12 -68.69
CA ARG A 257 -8.18 31.37 -67.99
C ARG A 257 -6.91 31.21 -67.15
N GLN A 258 -5.84 31.80 -67.55
CA GLN A 258 -4.62 31.84 -66.76
C GLN A 258 -4.87 32.66 -65.51
N GLY A 259 -4.63 32.09 -64.35
CA GLY A 259 -4.67 32.79 -63.09
C GLY A 259 -5.85 32.46 -62.15
N LEU A 260 -6.81 31.66 -62.59
CA LEU A 260 -7.91 31.25 -61.70
C LEU A 260 -7.63 29.90 -61.08
N TRP A 261 -7.57 29.89 -59.76
CA TRP A 261 -7.25 28.67 -58.98
C TRP A 261 -8.37 28.38 -58.00
N GLN A 262 -8.73 27.14 -57.90
CA GLN A 262 -9.70 26.67 -56.95
C GLN A 262 -9.01 25.82 -55.89
N PHE A 263 -9.18 26.19 -54.63
CA PHE A 263 -8.63 25.45 -53.49
C PHE A 263 -9.76 24.75 -52.77
N TYR A 264 -9.54 23.53 -52.43
CA TYR A 264 -10.40 22.78 -51.54
C TYR A 264 -9.58 22.12 -50.49
N GLY A 265 -10.04 22.12 -49.25
CA GLY A 265 -9.36 21.54 -48.14
C GLY A 265 -10.34 20.94 -47.15
N GLN A 266 -9.87 19.96 -46.44
CA GLN A 266 -10.56 19.40 -45.31
C GLN A 266 -10.06 20.08 -44.03
N GLY A 267 -10.94 20.23 -43.06
CA GLY A 267 -10.53 20.70 -41.74
C GLY A 267 -9.58 19.71 -41.06
N CYS A 268 -8.70 20.25 -40.27
CA CYS A 268 -7.79 19.43 -39.47
C CYS A 268 -8.51 18.81 -38.28
N ARG A 269 -8.07 17.61 -37.92
CA ARG A 269 -8.55 16.91 -36.76
C ARG A 269 -7.45 16.85 -35.70
N ILE A 270 -7.74 17.35 -34.52
CA ILE A 270 -6.82 17.29 -33.38
C ILE A 270 -7.23 16.12 -32.48
N VAL A 271 -6.29 15.25 -32.17
CA VAL A 271 -6.46 14.14 -31.26
C VAL A 271 -5.61 14.43 -30.03
N SER A 272 -6.22 14.71 -28.91
CA SER A 272 -5.50 14.74 -27.64
C SER A 272 -5.88 13.51 -26.80
N THR A 273 -4.88 12.73 -26.44
CA THR A 273 -5.01 11.66 -25.46
C THR A 273 -4.33 12.11 -24.18
N ASN A 274 -5.09 12.60 -23.23
CA ASN A 274 -4.57 12.84 -21.89
C ASN A 274 -4.98 11.65 -21.01
N ASN A 275 -3.99 10.92 -20.54
CA ASN A 275 -4.20 9.88 -19.54
C ASN A 275 -4.42 10.56 -18.20
N THR A 276 -5.55 10.27 -17.56
CA THR A 276 -5.85 10.73 -16.20
C THR A 276 -5.62 9.59 -15.21
N SER A 277 -4.91 9.87 -14.13
CA SER A 277 -4.64 8.90 -13.09
C SER A 277 -5.91 8.53 -12.30
N GLY A 278 -6.03 7.26 -11.92
CA GLY A 278 -7.04 6.82 -10.97
C GLY A 278 -6.81 7.45 -9.59
N GLY A 279 -7.87 7.57 -8.78
CA GLY A 279 -7.76 8.03 -7.40
C GLY A 279 -7.07 6.99 -6.51
N SER A 280 -6.36 7.46 -5.48
CA SER A 280 -5.74 6.56 -4.52
C SER A 280 -6.78 5.81 -3.68
N GLY A 281 -6.47 4.56 -3.33
CA GLY A 281 -7.29 3.78 -2.42
C GLY A 281 -7.22 4.33 -0.99
N GLY A 282 -8.25 4.08 -0.20
CA GLY A 282 -8.29 4.46 1.21
C GLY A 282 -7.32 3.62 2.06
N ALA A 283 -6.76 4.24 3.09
CA ALA A 283 -5.91 3.52 4.03
C ALA A 283 -6.71 2.49 4.83
N GLY A 284 -6.10 1.35 5.11
CA GLY A 284 -6.64 0.34 6.03
C GLY A 284 -6.64 0.81 7.47
N GLY A 285 -7.50 0.23 8.31
CA GLY A 285 -7.50 0.47 9.76
C GLY A 285 -6.35 -0.28 10.46
N VAL A 286 -5.97 0.20 11.63
CA VAL A 286 -5.01 -0.49 12.51
C VAL A 286 -5.66 -1.70 13.18
N GLY A 287 -4.87 -2.75 13.46
CA GLY A 287 -5.31 -3.91 14.23
C GLY A 287 -5.44 -3.59 15.73
N GLN A 288 -6.22 -4.41 16.45
CA GLN A 288 -6.31 -4.31 17.90
C GLN A 288 -5.02 -4.82 18.56
N GLY A 289 -4.55 -4.14 19.58
CA GLY A 289 -3.36 -4.50 20.34
C GLY A 289 -3.33 -3.86 21.71
N TYR A 290 -2.24 -4.08 22.45
CA TYR A 290 -2.03 -3.50 23.77
C TYR A 290 -2.23 -1.98 23.71
N ASN A 291 -3.14 -1.44 24.54
CA ASN A 291 -3.57 -0.04 24.54
C ASN A 291 -3.98 0.52 23.15
N GLN A 292 -4.41 -0.35 22.23
CA GLN A 292 -4.81 0.03 20.89
C GLN A 292 -6.11 -0.66 20.50
N SER A 293 -7.13 0.09 20.14
CA SER A 293 -8.36 -0.43 19.55
C SER A 293 -8.21 -0.67 18.05
N ALA A 294 -8.95 -1.63 17.53
CA ALA A 294 -9.06 -1.81 16.08
C ALA A 294 -9.61 -0.55 15.42
N GLY A 295 -8.97 -0.10 14.36
CA GLY A 295 -9.37 1.07 13.58
C GLY A 295 -10.20 0.72 12.36
N SER A 296 -11.05 1.64 11.91
CA SER A 296 -11.72 1.55 10.63
C SER A 296 -10.82 2.03 9.49
N GLY A 297 -10.97 1.46 8.31
CA GLY A 297 -10.32 1.98 7.12
C GLY A 297 -10.96 3.29 6.66
N SER A 298 -10.20 4.13 5.97
CA SER A 298 -10.68 5.36 5.35
C SER A 298 -11.16 5.16 3.92
N SER A 299 -12.02 6.05 3.43
CA SER A 299 -12.41 6.07 2.01
C SER A 299 -11.27 6.54 1.13
N GLY A 300 -11.12 5.96 -0.04
CA GLY A 300 -10.19 6.41 -1.06
C GLY A 300 -10.70 7.64 -1.80
N SER A 301 -9.78 8.37 -2.42
CA SER A 301 -10.12 9.47 -3.31
C SER A 301 -10.60 8.97 -4.67
N GLY A 302 -11.49 9.72 -5.32
CA GLY A 302 -11.91 9.44 -6.69
C GLY A 302 -10.77 9.60 -7.70
N GLY A 303 -10.85 8.88 -8.80
CA GLY A 303 -9.97 9.06 -9.95
C GLY A 303 -10.20 10.39 -10.64
N ALA A 304 -9.19 10.88 -11.35
CA ALA A 304 -9.34 12.07 -12.19
C ALA A 304 -10.27 11.79 -13.37
N GLY A 305 -11.05 12.79 -13.76
CA GLY A 305 -11.87 12.72 -14.96
C GLY A 305 -11.02 12.66 -16.23
N GLY A 306 -11.54 12.04 -17.27
CA GLY A 306 -10.91 12.02 -18.57
C GLY A 306 -10.88 13.43 -19.18
N SER A 307 -9.90 13.70 -20.03
CA SER A 307 -9.86 14.96 -20.77
C SER A 307 -10.93 15.03 -21.84
N SER A 308 -11.39 16.24 -22.13
CA SER A 308 -12.26 16.48 -23.27
C SER A 308 -11.54 16.17 -24.59
N GLY A 309 -12.24 15.63 -25.54
CA GLY A 309 -11.75 15.45 -26.87
C GLY A 309 -11.55 16.84 -27.54
N SER A 310 -10.59 16.94 -28.46
CA SER A 310 -10.37 18.17 -29.21
C SER A 310 -11.47 18.39 -30.25
N GLY A 311 -11.83 19.63 -30.46
CA GLY A 311 -12.67 19.99 -31.58
C GLY A 311 -12.01 19.70 -32.93
N GLY A 312 -12.79 19.41 -33.95
CA GLY A 312 -12.29 19.38 -35.30
C GLY A 312 -11.91 20.81 -35.73
N ALA A 313 -10.85 20.96 -36.50
CA ALA A 313 -10.45 22.27 -37.02
C ALA A 313 -11.40 22.73 -38.13
N SER A 314 -11.55 24.02 -38.22
CA SER A 314 -12.25 24.65 -39.37
C SER A 314 -11.40 24.48 -40.62
N GLY A 315 -12.04 24.15 -41.70
CA GLY A 315 -11.41 24.20 -43.00
C GLY A 315 -11.16 25.66 -43.45
N GLY A 316 -10.49 25.83 -44.58
CA GLY A 316 -10.30 27.14 -45.24
C GLY A 316 -11.61 27.85 -45.61
N THR A 317 -11.50 28.93 -46.34
CA THR A 317 -12.65 29.71 -46.82
C THR A 317 -13.74 28.81 -47.44
N ASN A 318 -14.97 28.98 -47.03
CA ASN A 318 -16.13 28.18 -47.41
C ASN A 318 -16.11 26.71 -46.95
N ALA A 319 -15.16 26.31 -46.14
CA ALA A 319 -15.19 25.00 -45.46
C ALA A 319 -16.04 25.08 -44.21
N GLY A 320 -16.59 23.93 -43.80
CA GLY A 320 -17.33 23.80 -42.56
C GLY A 320 -16.41 23.82 -41.36
N ASN A 321 -16.91 24.23 -40.22
CA ASN A 321 -16.20 24.14 -38.94
C ASN A 321 -16.18 22.72 -38.45
N GLY A 322 -15.05 22.36 -37.77
CA GLY A 322 -14.99 21.09 -37.07
C GLY A 322 -15.98 21.04 -35.91
N GLY A 323 -16.47 19.86 -35.59
CA GLY A 323 -17.34 19.64 -34.46
C GLY A 323 -16.58 19.80 -33.14
N THR A 324 -17.27 20.11 -32.06
CA THR A 324 -16.70 20.16 -30.71
C THR A 324 -16.26 18.78 -30.25
N GLY A 325 -15.16 18.74 -29.50
CA GLY A 325 -14.76 17.47 -28.81
C GLY A 325 -15.77 17.10 -27.73
N GLY A 326 -15.97 15.81 -27.51
CA GLY A 326 -16.76 15.30 -26.39
C GLY A 326 -16.07 15.53 -25.05
N THR A 327 -16.84 15.69 -23.98
CA THR A 327 -16.28 15.77 -22.62
C THR A 327 -15.71 14.43 -22.18
N GLY A 328 -14.63 14.47 -21.40
CA GLY A 328 -14.07 13.28 -20.77
C GLY A 328 -15.02 12.69 -19.73
N GLY A 329 -14.96 11.38 -19.56
CA GLY A 329 -15.66 10.68 -18.49
C GLY A 329 -15.09 11.00 -17.12
N GLN A 330 -15.90 10.84 -16.07
CA GLN A 330 -15.42 11.00 -14.69
C GLN A 330 -14.60 9.79 -14.27
N GLY A 331 -13.57 10.00 -13.40
CA GLY A 331 -12.85 8.93 -12.75
C GLY A 331 -13.73 8.19 -11.74
N GLY A 332 -13.49 6.92 -11.58
CA GLY A 332 -14.15 6.10 -10.56
C GLY A 332 -13.68 6.47 -9.15
N SER A 333 -14.50 6.28 -8.14
CA SER A 333 -14.10 6.47 -6.74
C SER A 333 -13.06 5.44 -6.31
N GLY A 334 -12.16 5.81 -5.42
CA GLY A 334 -11.24 4.87 -4.75
C GLY A 334 -12.01 3.92 -3.83
N GLY A 335 -11.50 2.70 -3.68
CA GLY A 335 -12.04 1.73 -2.73
C GLY A 335 -11.79 2.15 -1.28
N THR A 336 -12.63 1.68 -0.36
CA THR A 336 -12.42 1.87 1.08
C THR A 336 -11.37 0.90 1.61
N GLY A 337 -10.56 1.34 2.58
CA GLY A 337 -9.65 0.46 3.31
C GLY A 337 -10.40 -0.52 4.20
N GLY A 338 -9.83 -1.70 4.41
CA GLY A 338 -10.37 -2.70 5.32
C GLY A 338 -10.25 -2.27 6.79
N THR A 339 -11.10 -2.78 7.67
CA THR A 339 -10.98 -2.58 9.11
C THR A 339 -9.85 -3.43 9.68
N GLY A 340 -9.21 -2.97 10.74
CA GLY A 340 -8.24 -3.77 11.50
C GLY A 340 -8.89 -4.96 12.18
N GLY A 341 -8.15 -6.06 12.33
CA GLY A 341 -8.60 -7.24 13.05
C GLY A 341 -8.64 -7.02 14.57
N SER A 342 -9.52 -7.72 15.26
CA SER A 342 -9.49 -7.85 16.71
C SER A 342 -8.33 -8.75 17.15
N TYR A 343 -8.13 -8.90 18.45
CA TYR A 343 -7.13 -9.84 18.96
C TYR A 343 -7.30 -11.23 18.35
N GLY A 344 -6.21 -11.82 17.90
CA GLY A 344 -6.21 -13.14 17.28
C GLY A 344 -6.91 -13.23 15.91
N ALA A 345 -7.22 -12.11 15.28
CA ALA A 345 -7.85 -12.07 13.96
C ALA A 345 -7.04 -11.27 12.95
N ALA A 346 -7.04 -11.72 11.70
CA ALA A 346 -6.49 -10.97 10.59
C ALA A 346 -7.31 -9.69 10.34
N GLY A 347 -6.67 -8.68 9.74
CA GLY A 347 -7.38 -7.50 9.25
C GLY A 347 -8.24 -7.83 8.02
N ASN A 348 -9.28 -7.04 7.79
CA ASN A 348 -10.11 -7.19 6.60
C ASN A 348 -9.41 -6.64 5.35
N ASN A 349 -9.76 -7.21 4.20
CA ASN A 349 -9.27 -6.72 2.91
C ASN A 349 -9.85 -5.33 2.61
N GLY A 350 -9.10 -4.52 1.87
CA GLY A 350 -9.63 -3.31 1.27
C GLY A 350 -10.59 -3.63 0.11
N SER A 351 -11.54 -2.75 -0.14
CA SER A 351 -12.48 -2.92 -1.26
C SER A 351 -11.86 -2.47 -2.59
N GLN A 352 -12.40 -2.97 -3.69
CA GLN A 352 -12.03 -2.54 -5.04
C GLN A 352 -12.46 -1.10 -5.30
N GLY A 353 -11.67 -0.35 -6.06
CA GLY A 353 -12.06 0.95 -6.59
C GLY A 353 -13.12 0.83 -7.68
N ALA A 354 -13.94 1.87 -7.85
CA ALA A 354 -14.98 1.90 -8.87
C ALA A 354 -14.40 2.12 -10.28
N THR A 355 -15.13 1.66 -11.29
CA THR A 355 -14.80 1.91 -12.71
C THR A 355 -15.05 3.37 -13.07
N GLY A 356 -14.17 3.96 -13.88
CA GLY A 356 -14.40 5.29 -14.45
C GLY A 356 -15.54 5.28 -15.49
N SER A 357 -16.20 6.42 -15.66
CA SER A 357 -17.28 6.53 -16.65
C SER A 357 -16.75 6.70 -18.08
N THR A 358 -17.58 6.37 -19.06
CA THR A 358 -17.27 6.56 -20.48
C THR A 358 -17.27 8.05 -20.84
N GLY A 359 -16.36 8.48 -21.70
CA GLY A 359 -16.35 9.83 -22.25
C GLY A 359 -17.52 10.08 -23.22
N ALA A 360 -17.94 11.33 -23.33
CA ALA A 360 -19.03 11.68 -24.23
C ALA A 360 -18.60 11.67 -25.73
N THR A 361 -19.54 11.47 -26.61
CA THR A 361 -19.32 11.56 -28.08
C THR A 361 -19.00 12.99 -28.51
N GLY A 362 -18.08 13.13 -29.45
CA GLY A 362 -17.79 14.43 -30.07
C GLY A 362 -18.91 14.94 -30.95
N GLY A 363 -19.00 16.26 -31.08
CA GLY A 363 -19.99 16.92 -31.95
C GLY A 363 -19.73 16.70 -33.43
N THR A 364 -20.75 16.84 -34.23
CA THR A 364 -20.65 16.78 -35.72
C THR A 364 -20.02 18.06 -36.25
N GLY A 365 -19.17 17.97 -37.25
CA GLY A 365 -18.64 19.09 -38.00
C GLY A 365 -19.74 19.72 -38.88
N THR A 366 -19.66 21.04 -39.13
CA THR A 366 -20.61 21.72 -40.02
C THR A 366 -20.26 21.48 -41.49
N ASN A 367 -21.25 21.67 -42.37
CA ASN A 367 -21.05 21.50 -43.80
C ASN A 367 -20.20 22.64 -44.36
N GLY A 368 -19.33 22.32 -45.30
CA GLY A 368 -18.72 23.25 -46.21
C GLY A 368 -19.54 23.40 -47.49
N ASN A 369 -19.14 24.31 -48.40
CA ASN A 369 -19.82 24.50 -49.67
C ASN A 369 -19.55 23.36 -50.69
N ALA A 370 -18.60 22.47 -50.41
CA ALA A 370 -18.22 21.39 -51.30
C ALA A 370 -18.60 20.00 -50.76
N SER A 371 -18.64 19.83 -49.43
CA SER A 371 -19.05 18.59 -48.80
C SER A 371 -19.60 18.78 -47.39
N ASN A 372 -20.33 17.79 -46.91
CA ASN A 372 -20.87 17.79 -45.57
C ASN A 372 -19.77 17.53 -44.53
N GLY A 373 -19.97 18.03 -43.32
CA GLY A 373 -19.17 17.69 -42.14
C GLY A 373 -19.39 16.22 -41.70
N SER A 374 -18.40 15.65 -41.08
CA SER A 374 -18.52 14.30 -40.54
C SER A 374 -19.00 14.28 -39.10
N GLY A 375 -19.62 13.19 -38.67
CA GLY A 375 -19.96 12.97 -37.27
C GLY A 375 -18.71 12.83 -36.37
N GLY A 376 -18.84 13.23 -35.11
CA GLY A 376 -17.81 13.00 -34.10
C GLY A 376 -17.71 11.53 -33.74
N SER A 377 -16.54 11.13 -33.20
CA SER A 377 -16.34 9.80 -32.69
C SER A 377 -16.89 9.62 -31.28
N GLY A 378 -17.26 8.39 -30.89
CA GLY A 378 -17.61 8.07 -29.52
C GLY A 378 -16.43 8.24 -28.57
N GLY A 379 -16.70 8.56 -27.31
CA GLY A 379 -15.69 8.56 -26.26
C GLY A 379 -15.26 7.14 -25.89
N SER A 380 -14.08 7.03 -25.30
CA SER A 380 -13.60 5.73 -24.80
C SER A 380 -14.24 5.39 -23.45
N SER A 381 -14.33 4.09 -23.16
CA SER A 381 -14.75 3.62 -21.83
C SER A 381 -13.71 3.99 -20.78
N GLY A 382 -14.14 4.23 -19.55
CA GLY A 382 -13.26 4.34 -18.39
C GLY A 382 -12.63 2.98 -18.05
N SER A 383 -11.50 3.02 -17.34
CA SER A 383 -10.84 1.81 -16.86
C SER A 383 -11.46 1.30 -15.56
N SER A 384 -11.36 0.01 -15.31
CA SER A 384 -11.74 -0.58 -14.04
C SER A 384 -10.85 -0.09 -12.90
N GLY A 385 -11.40 0.05 -11.71
CA GLY A 385 -10.61 0.30 -10.50
C GLY A 385 -9.79 -0.93 -10.11
N ALA A 386 -8.66 -0.70 -9.43
CA ALA A 386 -7.82 -1.76 -8.93
C ALA A 386 -8.45 -2.46 -7.72
N SER A 387 -8.09 -3.72 -7.49
CA SER A 387 -8.46 -4.44 -6.29
C SER A 387 -7.81 -3.82 -5.05
N GLY A 388 -8.47 -3.89 -3.90
CA GLY A 388 -7.84 -3.57 -2.62
C GLY A 388 -6.82 -4.62 -2.21
N SER A 389 -5.91 -4.27 -1.30
CA SER A 389 -4.95 -5.21 -0.75
C SER A 389 -5.57 -6.08 0.34
N SER A 390 -4.96 -7.24 0.58
CA SER A 390 -5.33 -8.11 1.69
C SER A 390 -5.08 -7.42 3.03
N GLY A 391 -5.85 -7.77 4.06
CA GLY A 391 -5.56 -7.40 5.43
C GLY A 391 -4.28 -8.07 5.93
N GLY A 392 -3.68 -7.49 6.97
CA GLY A 392 -2.50 -8.04 7.64
C GLY A 392 -2.85 -9.32 8.42
N ALA A 393 -1.88 -10.20 8.55
CA ALA A 393 -2.02 -11.41 9.35
C ALA A 393 -2.15 -11.08 10.85
N THR A 394 -2.80 -11.95 11.61
CA THR A 394 -2.75 -11.93 13.08
C THR A 394 -1.35 -12.30 13.56
N GLY A 395 -1.00 -11.88 14.77
CA GLY A 395 0.16 -12.44 15.49
C GLY A 395 -0.13 -13.84 16.01
N SER A 396 0.89 -14.49 16.52
CA SER A 396 0.82 -15.82 17.15
C SER A 396 0.97 -15.72 18.67
N VAL A 397 0.34 -16.64 19.41
CA VAL A 397 0.60 -16.75 20.85
C VAL A 397 2.03 -17.24 21.08
N PHE A 398 2.43 -18.29 20.35
CA PHE A 398 3.79 -18.82 20.35
C PHE A 398 4.44 -18.55 18.99
N TYR A 399 5.49 -17.76 18.97
CA TYR A 399 6.29 -17.51 17.76
C TYR A 399 7.69 -18.06 17.94
N TYR A 400 8.00 -19.12 17.20
CA TYR A 400 9.31 -19.76 17.23
C TYR A 400 10.28 -18.99 16.33
N VAL A 401 11.16 -18.21 16.95
CA VAL A 401 12.21 -17.45 16.25
C VAL A 401 13.27 -18.38 15.69
N VAL A 402 13.54 -19.48 16.43
CA VAL A 402 14.47 -20.54 16.02
C VAL A 402 13.67 -21.83 15.82
N SER A 403 13.90 -22.52 14.72
CA SER A 403 13.29 -23.82 14.45
C SER A 403 13.98 -24.97 15.17
N GLY A 404 13.26 -26.05 15.43
CA GLY A 404 13.84 -27.27 16.03
C GLY A 404 14.07 -27.22 17.55
N LEU A 405 13.45 -26.26 18.24
CA LEU A 405 13.49 -26.21 19.71
C LEU A 405 12.75 -27.38 20.31
N SER A 406 13.30 -27.93 21.40
CA SER A 406 12.74 -29.07 22.12
C SER A 406 12.23 -28.68 23.51
N ASN A 407 11.41 -29.54 24.10
CA ASN A 407 10.93 -29.42 25.48
C ASN A 407 10.17 -28.10 25.72
N ILE A 408 9.24 -27.77 24.84
CA ILE A 408 8.31 -26.64 25.02
C ILE A 408 6.95 -27.23 25.36
N THR A 409 6.44 -26.93 26.54
CA THR A 409 5.14 -27.38 27.03
C THR A 409 4.20 -26.20 27.18
N ASN A 410 2.98 -26.31 26.64
CA ASN A 410 1.92 -25.32 26.79
C ASN A 410 0.75 -25.96 27.56
N ASN A 411 0.62 -25.63 28.84
CA ASN A 411 -0.48 -26.01 29.70
C ASN A 411 -1.51 -24.87 29.73
N ASN A 412 -2.53 -24.97 28.89
CA ASN A 412 -3.51 -23.90 28.76
C ASN A 412 -4.87 -24.32 29.32
N SER A 413 -5.29 -23.67 30.39
CA SER A 413 -6.67 -23.72 30.91
C SER A 413 -7.35 -22.34 30.86
N GLY A 414 -6.65 -21.32 30.42
CA GLY A 414 -7.15 -19.96 30.21
C GLY A 414 -7.54 -19.68 28.75
N THR A 415 -7.47 -18.45 28.35
CA THR A 415 -7.82 -18.00 26.98
C THR A 415 -6.55 -17.79 26.17
N GLN A 416 -6.53 -18.34 24.94
CA GLN A 416 -5.51 -18.05 23.93
C GLN A 416 -6.19 -17.56 22.66
N GLN A 417 -5.75 -16.41 22.11
CA GLN A 417 -6.24 -15.81 20.88
C GLN A 417 -5.08 -15.53 19.93
N GLY A 418 -5.07 -16.16 18.79
CA GLY A 418 -4.01 -16.14 17.78
C GLY A 418 -3.59 -17.55 17.38
N SER A 419 -2.92 -17.67 16.24
CA SER A 419 -2.42 -18.94 15.68
C SER A 419 -1.10 -19.41 16.31
#